data_b03ec4a79438a66a83e942350daa8a6c
#
_entry.id   b03ec4a79438a66a83e942350daa8a6c
#
_cell.length_a   1.000
_cell.length_b   1.000
_cell.length_c   1.000
_cell.angle_alpha   90.00
_cell.angle_beta   90.00
_cell.angle_gamma   90.00
#
_symmetry.space_group_name_H-M   'P 1'
#
loop_
_entity.id
_entity.type
_entity.pdbx_description
1 polymer ?
#
loop_
_entity_poly.entity_id
_entity_poly.type
_entity_poly.pdbx_seq_one_letter_code
_entity_poly.pdbx_strand_id
1 'polypeptide(L)'
;MKINLSIMLRLAALVAATAILGGCVTRQPYDYTAFKEARPASILVLPPINNSPDVKATYSLMSQATLPLAESGYYVFPVTLVDETFKQNGLTTPNDIHGVPVNKLREIFGADAALYINIKEYGTKYIVISSETRVTAEARLVDLRTGKTLWAGAATASSAEGDSGGGGGLVGLLVKAAVRQIIETAVDQGHPIAGLTSNRLLSAAVPNGILHGPRSPRYQKEGASAK
;
A
#
# COMPACT_ATOMS: atom_id res chain seq x y z
N MET A 1 51.42 -38.02 3.78
CA MET A 1 50.63 -37.40 2.69
C MET A 1 50.44 -35.90 3.04
N LYS A 2 51.27 -35.00 2.48
CA LYS A 2 51.20 -33.56 2.80
C LYS A 2 50.13 -32.94 1.89
N ILE A 3 48.94 -32.64 2.44
CA ILE A 3 47.90 -31.93 1.72
C ILE A 3 48.39 -30.49 1.50
N ASN A 4 48.50 -30.06 0.25
CA ASN A 4 48.96 -28.72 -0.11
C ASN A 4 47.99 -27.66 0.43
N LEU A 5 48.47 -26.76 1.28
CA LEU A 5 47.70 -25.66 1.85
C LEU A 5 46.96 -24.83 0.78
N SER A 6 47.56 -24.72 -0.42
CA SER A 6 46.94 -24.02 -1.57
C SER A 6 45.69 -24.72 -2.11
N ILE A 7 45.58 -26.05 -1.98
CA ILE A 7 44.40 -26.81 -2.41
C ILE A 7 43.26 -26.63 -1.40
N MET A 8 43.57 -26.63 -0.09
CA MET A 8 42.60 -26.38 0.96
C MET A 8 42.01 -24.94 0.88
N LEU A 9 42.86 -23.95 0.57
CA LEU A 9 42.40 -22.57 0.39
C LEU A 9 41.45 -22.42 -0.82
N ARG A 10 41.75 -23.11 -1.92
CA ARG A 10 40.88 -23.10 -3.13
C ARG A 10 39.55 -23.81 -2.89
N LEU A 11 39.55 -24.93 -2.17
CA LEU A 11 38.33 -25.64 -1.78
C LEU A 11 37.48 -24.81 -0.81
N ALA A 12 38.09 -24.16 0.16
CA ALA A 12 37.38 -23.27 1.07
C ALA A 12 36.76 -22.04 0.34
N ALA A 13 37.47 -21.46 -0.61
CA ALA A 13 36.98 -20.38 -1.45
C ALA A 13 35.81 -20.82 -2.36
N LEU A 14 35.85 -22.04 -2.89
CA LEU A 14 34.79 -22.61 -3.70
C LEU A 14 33.51 -22.86 -2.88
N VAL A 15 33.65 -23.40 -1.67
CA VAL A 15 32.52 -23.62 -0.75
C VAL A 15 31.92 -22.30 -0.27
N ALA A 16 32.73 -21.28 0.00
CA ALA A 16 32.25 -19.94 0.36
C ALA A 16 31.51 -19.26 -0.79
N ALA A 17 31.97 -19.43 -2.06
CA ALA A 17 31.31 -18.89 -3.24
C ALA A 17 29.93 -19.56 -3.51
N THR A 18 29.80 -20.87 -3.24
CA THR A 18 28.52 -21.58 -3.40
C THR A 18 27.51 -21.24 -2.30
N ALA A 19 27.96 -20.87 -1.09
CA ALA A 19 27.08 -20.45 0.01
C ALA A 19 26.42 -19.08 -0.25
N ILE A 20 27.02 -18.21 -1.08
CA ILE A 20 26.50 -16.88 -1.40
C ILE A 20 25.39 -16.94 -2.47
N LEU A 21 25.31 -18.00 -3.27
CA LEU A 21 24.29 -18.16 -4.33
C LEU A 21 22.95 -18.70 -3.84
N GLY A 22 22.81 -19.14 -2.58
CA GLY A 22 21.60 -19.75 -2.02
C GLY A 22 20.56 -18.78 -1.46
N GLY A 23 20.74 -17.46 -1.56
CA GLY A 23 19.96 -16.45 -0.83
C GLY A 23 18.71 -15.89 -1.52
N CYS A 24 18.17 -16.50 -2.55
CA CYS A 24 16.85 -16.09 -3.08
C CYS A 24 15.73 -16.55 -2.15
N VAL A 25 15.36 -15.72 -1.17
CA VAL A 25 14.13 -15.90 -0.41
C VAL A 25 12.97 -15.70 -1.38
N THR A 26 12.38 -16.78 -1.84
CA THR A 26 11.13 -16.77 -2.60
C THR A 26 10.03 -16.28 -1.65
N ARG A 27 9.58 -15.03 -1.87
CA ARG A 27 8.46 -14.45 -1.15
C ARG A 27 7.22 -15.32 -1.41
N GLN A 28 6.64 -15.90 -0.37
CA GLN A 28 5.43 -16.72 -0.53
C GLN A 28 4.33 -15.89 -1.22
N PRO A 29 3.63 -16.45 -2.22
CA PRO A 29 2.50 -15.79 -2.84
C PRO A 29 1.42 -15.51 -1.79
N TYR A 30 0.76 -14.36 -1.91
CA TYR A 30 -0.39 -14.05 -1.05
C TYR A 30 -1.55 -15.00 -1.34
N ASP A 31 -2.23 -15.48 -0.29
CA ASP A 31 -3.42 -16.31 -0.46
C ASP A 31 -4.66 -15.45 -0.75
N TYR A 32 -5.11 -15.49 -1.99
CA TYR A 32 -6.29 -14.77 -2.48
C TYR A 32 -7.57 -15.61 -2.48
N THR A 33 -7.63 -16.76 -1.82
CA THR A 33 -8.80 -17.66 -1.84
C THR A 33 -10.05 -16.93 -1.39
N ALA A 34 -10.03 -16.29 -0.21
CA ALA A 34 -11.16 -15.52 0.30
C ALA A 34 -11.56 -14.35 -0.62
N PHE A 35 -10.57 -13.69 -1.24
CA PHE A 35 -10.82 -12.59 -2.17
C PHE A 35 -11.55 -13.06 -3.43
N LYS A 36 -11.09 -14.17 -4.01
CA LYS A 36 -11.68 -14.78 -5.21
C LYS A 36 -13.08 -15.34 -4.97
N GLU A 37 -13.37 -15.79 -3.76
CA GLU A 37 -14.71 -16.20 -3.33
C GLU A 37 -15.66 -15.00 -3.17
N ALA A 38 -15.19 -13.95 -2.48
CA ALA A 38 -16.01 -12.77 -2.17
C ALA A 38 -16.33 -11.91 -3.40
N ARG A 39 -15.39 -11.75 -4.34
CA ARG A 39 -15.51 -10.96 -5.57
C ARG A 39 -16.13 -9.57 -5.35
N PRO A 40 -15.57 -8.74 -4.48
CA PRO A 40 -16.15 -7.43 -4.21
C PRO A 40 -16.15 -6.57 -5.48
N ALA A 41 -17.24 -5.87 -5.74
CA ALA A 41 -17.37 -4.91 -6.84
C ALA A 41 -17.28 -3.46 -6.35
N SER A 42 -17.57 -3.24 -5.08
CA SER A 42 -17.58 -1.93 -4.44
C SER A 42 -16.78 -1.92 -3.14
N ILE A 43 -16.09 -0.80 -2.90
CA ILE A 43 -15.23 -0.60 -1.72
C ILE A 43 -15.67 0.68 -0.99
N LEU A 44 -15.94 0.53 0.30
CA LEU A 44 -16.16 1.59 1.26
C LEU A 44 -14.83 1.94 1.92
N VAL A 45 -14.27 3.11 1.63
CA VAL A 45 -13.04 3.59 2.30
C VAL A 45 -13.45 4.27 3.60
N LEU A 46 -13.07 3.67 4.73
CA LEU A 46 -13.32 4.27 6.03
C LEU A 46 -12.28 5.36 6.34
N PRO A 47 -12.63 6.42 7.10
CA PRO A 47 -11.65 7.40 7.57
C PRO A 47 -10.47 6.72 8.25
N PRO A 48 -9.23 6.91 7.77
CA PRO A 48 -8.04 6.26 8.32
C PRO A 48 -7.79 6.61 9.79
N ILE A 49 -7.42 5.60 10.59
CA ILE A 49 -6.87 5.82 11.93
C ILE A 49 -5.48 6.47 11.76
N ASN A 50 -5.26 7.57 12.45
CA ASN A 50 -4.01 8.31 12.38
C ASN A 50 -3.20 8.14 13.67
N ASN A 51 -2.06 7.48 13.59
CA ASN A 51 -1.08 7.34 14.67
C ASN A 51 0.11 8.29 14.51
N SER A 52 0.04 9.23 13.55
CA SER A 52 1.04 10.29 13.39
C SER A 52 0.64 11.56 14.14
N PRO A 53 1.58 12.48 14.41
CA PRO A 53 1.26 13.76 15.05
C PRO A 53 0.56 14.76 14.11
N ASP A 54 0.54 14.52 12.79
CA ASP A 54 -0.06 15.47 11.85
C ASP A 54 -1.55 15.22 11.70
N VAL A 55 -2.35 16.20 12.10
CA VAL A 55 -3.83 16.13 12.07
C VAL A 55 -4.42 16.04 10.66
N LYS A 56 -3.68 16.41 9.62
CA LYS A 56 -4.13 16.36 8.23
C LYS A 56 -4.07 14.95 7.65
N ALA A 57 -3.31 14.04 8.25
CA ALA A 57 -2.98 12.73 7.71
C ALA A 57 -4.21 11.93 7.32
N THR A 58 -5.25 11.88 8.17
CA THR A 58 -6.50 11.13 7.92
C THR A 58 -7.13 11.52 6.59
N TYR A 59 -7.43 12.80 6.42
CA TYR A 59 -8.14 13.26 5.22
C TYR A 59 -7.25 13.30 3.97
N SER A 60 -5.96 13.57 4.16
CA SER A 60 -4.98 13.51 3.09
C SER A 60 -4.91 12.10 2.48
N LEU A 61 -4.70 11.07 3.29
CA LEU A 61 -4.61 9.70 2.80
C LEU A 61 -5.96 9.17 2.29
N MET A 62 -7.07 9.52 2.96
CA MET A 62 -8.41 9.12 2.55
C MET A 62 -8.76 9.62 1.14
N SER A 63 -8.44 10.89 0.83
CA SER A 63 -8.68 11.46 -0.49
C SER A 63 -7.85 10.78 -1.58
N GLN A 64 -6.61 10.39 -1.28
CA GLN A 64 -5.69 9.74 -2.19
C GLN A 64 -6.00 8.24 -2.42
N ALA A 65 -6.81 7.61 -1.57
CA ALA A 65 -7.15 6.19 -1.70
C ALA A 65 -8.12 5.91 -2.85
N THR A 66 -8.92 6.89 -3.27
CA THR A 66 -9.96 6.71 -4.28
C THR A 66 -9.39 6.34 -5.65
N LEU A 67 -8.37 7.06 -6.11
CA LEU A 67 -7.82 6.91 -7.46
C LEU A 67 -7.27 5.50 -7.74
N PRO A 68 -6.33 4.94 -6.95
CA PRO A 68 -5.76 3.63 -7.23
C PRO A 68 -6.79 2.50 -7.17
N LEU A 69 -7.81 2.61 -6.32
CA LEU A 69 -8.91 1.64 -6.25
C LEU A 69 -9.83 1.71 -7.47
N ALA A 70 -10.18 2.92 -7.90
CA ALA A 70 -11.02 3.13 -9.08
C ALA A 70 -10.32 2.64 -10.36
N GLU A 71 -9.03 2.95 -10.52
CA GLU A 71 -8.20 2.46 -11.63
C GLU A 71 -8.00 0.93 -11.59
N SER A 72 -8.00 0.34 -10.41
CA SER A 72 -8.00 -1.11 -10.24
C SER A 72 -9.33 -1.77 -10.61
N GLY A 73 -10.37 -0.99 -10.93
CA GLY A 73 -11.67 -1.47 -11.45
C GLY A 73 -12.75 -1.64 -10.41
N TYR A 74 -12.67 -0.95 -9.27
CA TYR A 74 -13.71 -0.94 -8.25
C TYR A 74 -14.63 0.28 -8.34
N TYR A 75 -15.86 0.14 -7.86
CA TYR A 75 -16.65 1.29 -7.45
C TYR A 75 -16.18 1.72 -6.05
N VAL A 76 -15.76 2.97 -5.92
CA VAL A 76 -15.37 3.55 -4.63
C VAL A 76 -16.43 4.53 -4.20
N PHE A 77 -16.98 4.34 -3.01
CA PHE A 77 -17.95 5.30 -2.46
C PHE A 77 -17.29 6.66 -2.27
N PRO A 78 -17.97 7.78 -2.60
CA PRO A 78 -17.41 9.11 -2.42
C PRO A 78 -17.02 9.34 -0.95
N VAL A 79 -15.70 9.50 -0.72
CA VAL A 79 -15.15 9.50 0.64
C VAL A 79 -15.70 10.63 1.52
N THR A 80 -16.01 11.78 0.92
CA THR A 80 -16.64 12.90 1.65
C THR A 80 -18.04 12.53 2.14
N LEU A 81 -18.82 11.82 1.30
CA LEU A 81 -20.17 11.38 1.69
C LEU A 81 -20.12 10.33 2.80
N VAL A 82 -19.12 9.43 2.73
CA VAL A 82 -18.89 8.41 3.76
C VAL A 82 -18.57 9.06 5.11
N ASP A 83 -17.63 9.99 5.13
CA ASP A 83 -17.25 10.74 6.33
C ASP A 83 -18.42 11.53 6.92
N GLU A 84 -19.16 12.24 6.07
CA GLU A 84 -20.34 13.01 6.49
C GLU A 84 -21.45 12.11 7.05
N THR A 85 -21.68 10.95 6.43
CA THR A 85 -22.68 9.99 6.94
C THR A 85 -22.33 9.54 8.37
N PHE A 86 -21.07 9.25 8.66
CA PHE A 86 -20.65 8.89 10.01
C PHE A 86 -20.84 10.04 10.99
N LYS A 87 -20.43 11.26 10.62
CA LYS A 87 -20.57 12.45 11.46
C LYS A 87 -22.02 12.75 11.82
N GLN A 88 -22.93 12.67 10.85
CA GLN A 88 -24.37 12.88 11.06
C GLN A 88 -24.97 11.81 12.00
N ASN A 89 -24.36 10.64 12.09
CA ASN A 89 -24.74 9.58 13.03
C ASN A 89 -23.95 9.60 14.34
N GLY A 90 -23.24 10.70 14.64
CA GLY A 90 -22.51 10.90 15.90
C GLY A 90 -21.15 10.20 15.99
N LEU A 91 -20.69 9.57 14.91
CA LEU A 91 -19.39 8.93 14.83
C LEU A 91 -18.37 9.90 14.23
N THR A 92 -17.65 10.59 15.09
CA THR A 92 -16.74 11.69 14.70
C THR A 92 -15.26 11.29 14.72
N THR A 93 -14.92 10.13 15.28
CA THR A 93 -13.54 9.66 15.34
C THR A 93 -13.32 8.41 14.49
N PRO A 94 -12.17 8.30 13.79
CA PRO A 94 -11.86 7.09 13.02
C PRO A 94 -11.86 5.80 13.86
N ASN A 95 -11.49 5.88 15.14
CA ASN A 95 -11.50 4.72 16.04
C ASN A 95 -12.93 4.20 16.25
N ASP A 96 -13.90 5.08 16.49
CA ASP A 96 -15.31 4.69 16.67
C ASP A 96 -15.87 4.13 15.36
N ILE A 97 -15.54 4.75 14.22
CA ILE A 97 -15.94 4.29 12.88
C ILE A 97 -15.40 2.90 12.58
N HIS A 98 -14.14 2.62 12.90
CA HIS A 98 -13.54 1.30 12.71
C HIS A 98 -14.13 0.23 13.65
N GLY A 99 -14.77 0.64 14.75
CA GLY A 99 -15.51 -0.23 15.67
C GLY A 99 -16.92 -0.60 15.19
N VAL A 100 -17.44 0.01 14.13
CA VAL A 100 -18.78 -0.30 13.61
C VAL A 100 -18.81 -1.73 13.08
N PRO A 101 -19.80 -2.55 13.48
CA PRO A 101 -19.94 -3.92 12.98
C PRO A 101 -20.08 -3.96 11.45
N VAL A 102 -19.43 -4.90 10.79
CA VAL A 102 -19.38 -5.01 9.33
C VAL A 102 -20.78 -5.14 8.69
N ASN A 103 -21.72 -5.83 9.35
CA ASN A 103 -23.11 -5.95 8.89
C ASN A 103 -23.82 -4.58 8.89
N LYS A 104 -23.51 -3.70 9.85
CA LYS A 104 -24.05 -2.34 9.90
C LYS A 104 -23.49 -1.46 8.79
N LEU A 105 -22.18 -1.56 8.51
CA LEU A 105 -21.58 -0.88 7.37
C LEU A 105 -22.25 -1.30 6.06
N ARG A 106 -22.52 -2.60 5.90
CA ARG A 106 -23.24 -3.12 4.74
C ARG A 106 -24.68 -2.62 4.65
N GLU A 107 -25.39 -2.60 5.76
CA GLU A 107 -26.78 -2.13 5.85
C GLU A 107 -26.89 -0.65 5.44
N ILE A 108 -25.97 0.19 5.92
CA ILE A 108 -26.00 1.64 5.69
C ILE A 108 -25.57 2.00 4.26
N PHE A 109 -24.45 1.41 3.77
CA PHE A 109 -23.84 1.83 2.52
C PHE A 109 -24.12 0.88 1.35
N GLY A 110 -24.55 -0.37 1.59
CA GLY A 110 -24.71 -1.37 0.53
C GLY A 110 -23.41 -1.83 -0.11
N ALA A 111 -22.26 -1.54 0.49
CA ALA A 111 -20.95 -1.88 -0.03
C ALA A 111 -20.64 -3.38 0.12
N ASP A 112 -19.81 -3.93 -0.80
CA ASP A 112 -19.35 -5.32 -0.72
C ASP A 112 -18.21 -5.50 0.27
N ALA A 113 -17.27 -4.57 0.27
CA ALA A 113 -16.10 -4.61 1.16
C ALA A 113 -15.81 -3.23 1.77
N ALA A 114 -15.18 -3.22 2.95
CA ALA A 114 -14.66 -2.01 3.57
C ALA A 114 -13.12 -2.06 3.64
N LEU A 115 -12.50 -0.92 3.35
CA LEU A 115 -11.09 -0.69 3.48
C LEU A 115 -10.80 0.05 4.78
N TYR A 116 -10.07 -0.62 5.66
CA TYR A 116 -9.56 -0.10 6.92
C TYR A 116 -8.11 0.30 6.73
N ILE A 117 -7.78 1.56 7.01
CA ILE A 117 -6.42 2.08 6.88
C ILE A 117 -5.92 2.57 8.23
N ASN A 118 -4.65 2.28 8.52
CA ASN A 118 -3.94 2.74 9.71
C ASN A 118 -2.66 3.46 9.28
N ILE A 119 -2.59 4.76 9.51
CA ILE A 119 -1.44 5.60 9.23
C ILE A 119 -0.44 5.47 10.37
N LYS A 120 0.74 4.95 10.09
CA LYS A 120 1.82 4.79 11.07
C LYS A 120 2.72 6.01 11.14
N GLU A 121 3.00 6.60 9.98
CA GLU A 121 3.82 7.79 9.85
C GLU A 121 3.22 8.73 8.80
N TYR A 122 3.24 10.01 9.08
CA TYR A 122 2.87 11.06 8.14
C TYR A 122 3.59 12.37 8.53
N GLY A 123 4.23 13.01 7.55
CA GLY A 123 4.83 14.33 7.70
C GLY A 123 6.33 14.35 7.56
N THR A 124 6.92 15.50 7.82
CA THR A 124 8.34 15.79 7.62
C THR A 124 9.12 15.59 8.92
N LYS A 125 10.19 14.80 8.85
CA LYS A 125 11.20 14.68 9.90
C LYS A 125 12.42 15.53 9.52
N TYR A 126 12.83 16.42 10.41
CA TYR A 126 14.04 17.22 10.24
C TYR A 126 15.23 16.47 10.82
N ILE A 127 16.18 16.13 9.96
CA ILE A 127 17.48 15.56 10.33
C ILE A 127 18.52 16.67 10.14
N VAL A 128 19.59 16.67 10.96
CA VAL A 128 20.57 17.76 11.07
C VAL A 128 21.09 18.34 9.73
N ILE A 129 21.06 17.54 8.65
CA ILE A 129 21.60 17.93 7.33
C ILE A 129 20.53 17.86 6.21
N SER A 130 19.36 17.27 6.48
CA SER A 130 18.31 17.08 5.48
C SER A 130 16.92 17.00 6.12
N SER A 131 15.88 17.28 5.34
CA SER A 131 14.50 16.99 5.73
C SER A 131 13.94 15.86 4.86
N GLU A 132 13.20 14.95 5.48
CA GLU A 132 12.53 13.86 4.80
C GLU A 132 11.05 13.88 5.13
N THR A 133 10.20 13.94 4.11
CA THR A 133 8.76 13.72 4.26
C THR A 133 8.46 12.25 3.99
N ARG A 134 7.82 11.58 4.95
CA ARG A 134 7.52 10.15 4.88
C ARG A 134 6.07 9.89 5.23
N VAL A 135 5.46 8.97 4.49
CA VAL A 135 4.13 8.43 4.79
C VAL A 135 4.21 6.91 4.78
N THR A 136 3.77 6.30 5.88
CA THR A 136 3.68 4.84 6.04
C THR A 136 2.27 4.48 6.46
N ALA A 137 1.64 3.58 5.72
CA ALA A 137 0.29 3.12 6.00
C ALA A 137 0.16 1.60 5.85
N GLU A 138 -0.69 1.02 6.68
CA GLU A 138 -1.16 -0.35 6.60
C GLU A 138 -2.65 -0.34 6.23
N ALA A 139 -3.09 -1.32 5.47
CA ALA A 139 -4.50 -1.46 5.13
C ALA A 139 -4.95 -2.92 5.13
N ARG A 140 -6.24 -3.12 5.41
CA ARG A 140 -6.92 -4.40 5.25
C ARG A 140 -8.26 -4.19 4.56
N LEU A 141 -8.58 -5.04 3.60
CA LEU A 141 -9.87 -5.09 2.92
C LEU A 141 -10.70 -6.21 3.54
N VAL A 142 -11.90 -5.91 3.99
CA VAL A 142 -12.78 -6.83 4.71
C VAL A 142 -14.09 -7.00 3.97
N ASP A 143 -14.53 -8.23 3.73
CA ASP A 143 -15.85 -8.54 3.16
C ASP A 143 -16.95 -8.16 4.17
N LEU A 144 -17.88 -7.31 3.79
CA LEU A 144 -18.95 -6.85 4.67
C LEU A 144 -20.10 -7.85 4.85
N ARG A 145 -20.10 -8.96 4.10
CA ARG A 145 -21.05 -10.06 4.28
C ARG A 145 -20.60 -11.04 5.34
N THR A 146 -19.32 -11.35 5.36
CA THR A 146 -18.77 -12.44 6.17
C THR A 146 -17.83 -11.97 7.28
N GLY A 147 -17.34 -10.73 7.20
CA GLY A 147 -16.31 -10.21 8.10
C GLY A 147 -14.90 -10.78 7.83
N LYS A 148 -14.73 -11.60 6.78
CA LYS A 148 -13.42 -12.16 6.43
C LYS A 148 -12.50 -11.09 5.86
N THR A 149 -11.23 -11.09 6.26
CA THR A 149 -10.20 -10.29 5.62
C THR A 149 -9.89 -10.90 4.25
N LEU A 150 -10.06 -10.09 3.20
CA LEU A 150 -9.80 -10.47 1.81
C LEU A 150 -8.34 -10.22 1.42
N TRP A 151 -7.79 -9.13 1.94
CA TRP A 151 -6.44 -8.69 1.65
C TRP A 151 -5.92 -7.78 2.76
N ALA A 152 -4.61 -7.82 2.99
CA ALA A 152 -3.90 -6.89 3.85
C ALA A 152 -2.55 -6.55 3.24
N GLY A 153 -2.13 -5.31 3.42
CA GLY A 153 -0.85 -4.81 2.89
C GLY A 153 -0.33 -3.63 3.66
N ALA A 154 0.91 -3.26 3.37
CA ALA A 154 1.56 -2.08 3.91
C ALA A 154 2.41 -1.44 2.82
N ALA A 155 2.51 -0.11 2.85
CA ALA A 155 3.39 0.63 1.97
C ALA A 155 3.97 1.85 2.65
N THR A 156 5.14 2.24 2.17
CA THR A 156 5.83 3.47 2.55
C THR A 156 6.25 4.22 1.31
N ALA A 157 6.16 5.52 1.34
CA ALA A 157 6.80 6.42 0.39
C ALA A 157 7.52 7.56 1.12
N SER A 158 8.58 8.06 0.52
CA SER A 158 9.40 9.12 1.08
C SER A 158 9.92 10.08 0.01
N SER A 159 10.07 11.35 0.36
CA SER A 159 10.70 12.35 -0.51
C SER A 159 12.20 12.08 -0.74
N ALA A 160 12.85 11.33 0.15
CA ALA A 160 14.26 10.99 0.07
C ALA A 160 14.56 9.81 -0.88
N GLU A 161 13.57 9.06 -1.37
CA GLU A 161 13.77 7.92 -2.28
C GLU A 161 14.40 8.31 -3.63
N GLY A 162 14.42 9.60 -3.95
CA GLY A 162 15.07 10.15 -5.12
C GLY A 162 16.59 10.25 -5.03
N ASP A 163 17.17 10.27 -3.82
CA ASP A 163 18.58 10.58 -3.59
C ASP A 163 19.46 9.33 -3.46
N SER A 164 18.90 8.17 -3.12
CA SER A 164 19.66 6.92 -3.01
C SER A 164 19.61 6.11 -4.30
N GLY A 165 20.61 6.33 -5.14
CA GLY A 165 21.23 5.39 -6.04
C GLY A 165 20.42 4.59 -7.05
N GLY A 166 20.65 4.87 -8.33
CA GLY A 166 20.93 3.89 -9.37
C GLY A 166 19.89 2.80 -9.67
N GLY A 167 19.15 2.95 -10.78
CA GLY A 167 18.44 1.84 -11.37
C GLY A 167 17.18 2.20 -12.15
N GLY A 168 16.97 3.43 -12.47
CA GLY A 168 15.92 3.82 -13.40
C GLY A 168 16.54 4.58 -14.56
N GLY A 169 16.51 4.01 -15.79
CA GLY A 169 16.93 4.75 -16.99
C GLY A 169 16.23 6.11 -17.11
N LEU A 170 16.37 6.78 -18.26
CA LEU A 170 15.81 8.11 -18.52
C LEU A 170 14.36 8.30 -18.05
N VAL A 171 13.53 7.25 -18.14
CA VAL A 171 12.13 7.27 -17.66
C VAL A 171 12.06 7.41 -16.13
N GLY A 172 12.93 6.73 -15.38
CA GLY A 172 12.98 6.85 -13.92
C GLY A 172 13.44 8.24 -13.48
N LEU A 173 14.35 8.88 -14.22
CA LEU A 173 14.79 10.26 -13.95
C LEU A 173 13.68 11.27 -14.20
N LEU A 174 12.89 11.10 -15.26
CA LEU A 174 11.76 12.00 -15.56
C LEU A 174 10.64 11.89 -14.51
N VAL A 175 10.33 10.66 -14.06
CA VAL A 175 9.36 10.43 -12.97
C VAL A 175 9.86 11.08 -11.67
N LYS A 176 11.15 10.93 -11.35
CA LYS A 176 11.78 11.57 -10.19
C LYS A 176 11.68 13.09 -10.24
N ALA A 177 11.99 13.70 -11.40
CA ALA A 177 11.93 15.15 -11.57
C ALA A 177 10.50 15.67 -11.41
N ALA A 178 9.52 15.00 -11.99
CA ALA A 178 8.11 15.38 -11.86
C ALA A 178 7.61 15.27 -10.41
N VAL A 179 7.95 14.18 -9.71
CA VAL A 179 7.59 14.01 -8.29
C VAL A 179 8.26 15.07 -7.42
N ARG A 180 9.54 15.36 -7.64
CA ARG A 180 10.27 16.39 -6.89
C ARG A 180 9.64 17.77 -7.07
N GLN A 181 9.31 18.16 -8.30
CA GLN A 181 8.67 19.44 -8.60
C GLN A 181 7.30 19.57 -7.91
N ILE A 182 6.50 18.50 -7.87
CA ILE A 182 5.20 18.49 -7.19
C ILE A 182 5.39 18.65 -5.66
N ILE A 183 6.37 17.98 -5.06
CA ILE A 183 6.64 18.06 -3.63
C ILE A 183 7.15 19.44 -3.22
N GLU A 184 8.08 20.03 -3.99
CA GLU A 184 8.67 21.33 -3.73
C GLU A 184 7.68 22.49 -3.84
N THR A 185 6.63 22.34 -4.66
CA THR A 185 5.59 23.37 -4.85
C THR A 185 4.39 23.19 -3.91
N ALA A 186 4.27 22.06 -3.23
CA ALA A 186 3.13 21.78 -2.35
C ALA A 186 3.29 22.49 -0.99
N VAL A 187 2.24 23.19 -0.56
CA VAL A 187 2.14 23.79 0.80
C VAL A 187 2.13 22.69 1.88
N ASP A 188 1.60 21.51 1.56
CA ASP A 188 1.63 20.31 2.39
C ASP A 188 2.43 19.22 1.66
N GLN A 189 3.69 19.07 2.02
CA GLN A 189 4.58 18.06 1.42
C GLN A 189 4.15 16.62 1.72
N GLY A 190 3.38 16.39 2.78
CA GLY A 190 2.84 15.08 3.13
C GLY A 190 1.80 14.57 2.12
N HIS A 191 0.99 15.47 1.54
CA HIS A 191 -0.10 15.09 0.65
C HIS A 191 0.35 14.39 -0.66
N PRO A 192 1.34 14.90 -1.42
CA PRO A 192 1.89 14.17 -2.57
C PRO A 192 2.50 12.81 -2.19
N ILE A 193 3.19 12.74 -1.05
CA ILE A 193 3.77 11.47 -0.55
C ILE A 193 2.68 10.49 -0.15
N ALA A 194 1.57 10.97 0.44
CA ALA A 194 0.38 10.13 0.70
C ALA A 194 -0.20 9.56 -0.60
N GLY A 195 -0.20 10.31 -1.69
CA GLY A 195 -0.60 9.82 -3.02
C GLY A 195 0.29 8.69 -3.52
N LEU A 196 1.61 8.82 -3.39
CA LEU A 196 2.56 7.75 -3.74
C LEU A 196 2.35 6.51 -2.86
N THR A 197 2.17 6.70 -1.55
CA THR A 197 1.90 5.62 -0.60
C THR A 197 0.60 4.90 -0.94
N SER A 198 -0.47 5.64 -1.22
CA SER A 198 -1.77 5.08 -1.63
C SER A 198 -1.67 4.26 -2.92
N ASN A 199 -0.94 4.77 -3.91
CA ASN A 199 -0.72 4.05 -5.17
C ASN A 199 0.03 2.73 -4.95
N ARG A 200 1.09 2.73 -4.15
CA ARG A 200 1.86 1.53 -3.79
C ARG A 200 1.05 0.53 -2.98
N LEU A 201 0.18 1.02 -2.12
CA LEU A 201 -0.61 0.19 -1.22
C LEU A 201 -1.82 -0.41 -1.92
N LEU A 202 -2.55 0.40 -2.71
CA LEU A 202 -3.92 0.11 -3.14
C LEU A 202 -4.04 -0.19 -4.64
N SER A 203 -2.95 -0.13 -5.42
CA SER A 203 -2.99 -0.48 -6.84
C SER A 203 -2.95 -2.00 -7.04
N ALA A 204 -3.81 -2.51 -7.93
CA ALA A 204 -3.77 -3.91 -8.36
C ALA A 204 -2.55 -4.25 -9.23
N ALA A 205 -1.78 -3.25 -9.66
CA ALA A 205 -0.61 -3.46 -10.51
C ALA A 205 0.66 -3.89 -9.74
N VAL A 206 0.62 -3.89 -8.40
CA VAL A 206 1.77 -4.21 -7.55
C VAL A 206 1.77 -5.69 -7.12
N PRO A 207 2.95 -6.32 -6.96
CA PRO A 207 3.05 -7.69 -6.45
C PRO A 207 2.39 -7.83 -5.07
N ASN A 208 1.55 -8.85 -4.89
CA ASN A 208 0.75 -9.09 -3.69
C ASN A 208 -0.19 -7.91 -3.33
N GLY A 209 -0.54 -7.08 -4.30
CA GLY A 209 -1.52 -6.01 -4.18
C GLY A 209 -2.97 -6.50 -4.12
N ILE A 210 -3.91 -5.57 -4.11
CA ILE A 210 -5.33 -5.88 -4.30
C ILE A 210 -5.53 -6.49 -5.69
N LEU A 211 -6.39 -7.50 -5.83
CA LEU A 211 -6.74 -8.04 -7.15
C LEU A 211 -7.53 -7.02 -7.98
N HIS A 212 -7.52 -7.16 -9.31
CA HIS A 212 -8.34 -6.31 -10.16
C HIS A 212 -9.84 -6.52 -9.92
N GLY A 213 -10.57 -5.41 -9.83
CA GLY A 213 -12.02 -5.40 -9.68
C GLY A 213 -12.77 -5.64 -10.99
N PRO A 214 -14.11 -5.83 -10.92
CA PRO A 214 -14.92 -6.27 -12.07
C PRO A 214 -14.94 -5.32 -13.27
N ARG A 215 -14.63 -4.04 -13.07
CA ARG A 215 -14.56 -3.04 -14.15
C ARG A 215 -13.20 -2.96 -14.85
N SER A 216 -12.21 -3.67 -14.33
CA SER A 216 -10.90 -3.73 -14.95
C SER A 216 -10.89 -4.71 -16.13
N PRO A 217 -10.26 -4.37 -17.28
CA PRO A 217 -10.05 -5.31 -18.38
C PRO A 217 -9.15 -6.49 -17.99
N ARG A 218 -8.47 -6.39 -16.85
CA ARG A 218 -7.61 -7.46 -16.29
C ARG A 218 -8.33 -8.33 -15.26
N TYR A 219 -9.60 -8.08 -14.99
CA TYR A 219 -10.38 -8.87 -14.02
C TYR A 219 -10.29 -10.36 -14.31
N GLN A 220 -10.04 -11.19 -13.30
CA GLN A 220 -9.89 -12.64 -13.35
C GLN A 220 -8.78 -13.19 -14.27
N LYS A 221 -7.98 -12.33 -14.91
CA LYS A 221 -6.84 -12.76 -15.73
C LYS A 221 -5.55 -12.92 -14.91
N GLU A 222 -5.57 -12.53 -13.65
CA GLU A 222 -4.46 -12.67 -12.72
C GLU A 222 -4.27 -14.13 -12.32
N GLY A 223 -3.21 -14.74 -12.79
CA GLY A 223 -2.90 -16.17 -12.62
C GLY A 223 -2.77 -16.95 -13.94
N ALA A 224 -3.18 -16.39 -15.07
CA ALA A 224 -3.00 -17.01 -16.38
C ALA A 224 -1.60 -16.77 -16.99
N SER A 225 -0.80 -15.86 -16.41
CA SER A 225 0.51 -15.45 -16.94
C SER A 225 1.71 -16.11 -16.25
N ALA A 226 1.49 -17.06 -15.33
CA ALA A 226 2.54 -17.84 -14.68
C ALA A 226 2.50 -19.30 -15.12
N LYS A 227 2.73 -19.55 -16.41
CA LYS A 227 3.09 -20.84 -16.97
C LYS A 227 4.28 -20.66 -17.90
#